data_d6afdd67cb57332122d0e142f08b6302
#
_entry.id   d6afdd67cb57332122d0e142f08b6302
#
_cell.length_a   1.000
_cell.length_b   1.000
_cell.length_c   1.000
_cell.angle_alpha   90.00
_cell.angle_beta   90.00
_cell.angle_gamma   90.00
#
_symmetry.space_group_name_H-M   'P 1'
#
loop_
_entity.id
_entity.type
_entity.pdbx_description
1 polymer ?
#
loop_
_entity_poly.entity_id
_entity_poly.type
_entity_poly.pdbx_seq_one_letter_code
_entity_poly.pdbx_strand_id
1 'polypeptide(L)'
;MWRRATVVMTTWMVGLVSIGLAVCRAQSANPDDWPDAWTQIKRLGRGVNIIGYDPLWRDRSRARFREEFFPMIRKAGFQHVRINLHPFRDNPDYSGEGAGLRPEYLETLDWAVDRALQAGLLVVLDFHEFTAIGKEPDRLKARYMACWQAIAEREKNRPPEVLFELLNEPNSAMTPELWNIWAKEALGIVRRSNPKRTVIIGPGQWNNIAALDKLELPDDPNIIVTVHYYSPFDFTHQGAPWAGKADKVGIHWGTEQDREAVRKDFDRAQAWAEKHRRPIYLGEFGVYDKAPQEDRVAWLSFVTREAERRGWAWAYWQFDGDFILYDIPNNRWVEHILKAIIPDAPPVAP
;
A
#
# COMPACT_ATOMS: atom_id res chain seq x y z
N MET A 1 82.88 -8.89 42.25
CA MET A 1 82.27 -7.86 41.46
C MET A 1 80.97 -8.39 40.92
N TRP A 2 79.85 -8.05 41.56
CA TRP A 2 78.50 -8.53 41.23
C TRP A 2 77.78 -7.46 40.40
N ARG A 3 77.41 -7.80 39.17
CA ARG A 3 76.53 -6.95 38.35
C ARG A 3 75.06 -7.34 38.58
N ARG A 4 74.26 -6.37 39.03
CA ARG A 4 72.83 -6.53 39.20
C ARG A 4 72.18 -6.36 37.84
N ALA A 5 71.33 -7.30 37.37
CA ALA A 5 70.50 -7.19 36.23
C ALA A 5 69.13 -6.63 36.65
N THR A 6 68.74 -5.55 36.04
CA THR A 6 67.39 -4.92 36.22
C THR A 6 66.44 -5.54 35.25
N VAL A 7 65.35 -6.17 35.73
CA VAL A 7 64.24 -6.69 34.93
C VAL A 7 63.19 -5.59 34.79
N VAL A 8 62.94 -5.17 33.54
CA VAL A 8 61.87 -4.27 33.23
C VAL A 8 60.64 -5.11 32.90
N MET A 9 59.61 -5.04 33.74
CA MET A 9 58.27 -5.62 33.46
C MET A 9 57.44 -4.66 32.61
N THR A 10 57.14 -5.05 31.39
CA THR A 10 56.22 -4.33 30.50
C THR A 10 54.82 -4.86 30.73
N THR A 11 53.97 -4.05 31.32
CA THR A 11 52.55 -4.37 31.55
C THR A 11 51.73 -4.06 30.27
N TRP A 12 51.16 -5.08 29.65
CA TRP A 12 50.21 -4.92 28.55
C TRP A 12 48.81 -4.67 29.13
N MET A 13 48.25 -3.48 28.92
CA MET A 13 46.82 -3.23 29.15
C MET A 13 46.04 -3.74 27.95
N VAL A 14 45.23 -4.77 28.17
CA VAL A 14 44.21 -5.22 27.20
C VAL A 14 42.96 -4.38 27.42
N GLY A 15 42.74 -3.45 26.53
CA GLY A 15 41.50 -2.66 26.48
C GLY A 15 40.34 -3.51 25.98
N LEU A 16 39.39 -3.86 26.82
CA LEU A 16 38.11 -4.45 26.47
C LEU A 16 37.24 -3.35 25.81
N VAL A 17 37.12 -3.40 24.49
CA VAL A 17 36.14 -2.62 23.77
C VAL A 17 34.78 -3.34 23.86
N SER A 18 33.92 -2.88 24.74
CA SER A 18 32.52 -3.32 24.83
C SER A 18 31.76 -2.73 23.65
N ILE A 19 31.50 -3.54 22.63
CA ILE A 19 30.54 -3.20 21.55
C ILE A 19 29.15 -3.31 22.14
N GLY A 20 28.61 -2.19 22.59
CA GLY A 20 27.21 -2.08 22.97
C GLY A 20 26.31 -2.25 21.73
N LEU A 21 25.72 -3.42 21.57
CA LEU A 21 24.57 -3.60 20.67
C LEU A 21 23.43 -2.73 21.20
N ALA A 22 23.22 -1.58 20.59
CA ALA A 22 22.02 -0.78 20.79
C ALA A 22 20.84 -1.56 20.19
N VAL A 23 20.17 -2.34 21.03
CA VAL A 23 18.84 -2.87 20.71
C VAL A 23 17.94 -1.66 20.66
N CYS A 24 17.61 -1.22 19.44
CA CYS A 24 16.54 -0.26 19.21
C CYS A 24 15.23 -0.91 19.68
N ARG A 25 14.90 -0.76 20.96
CA ARG A 25 13.55 -1.02 21.44
C ARG A 25 12.64 -0.05 20.71
N ALA A 26 11.74 -0.56 19.87
CA ALA A 26 10.60 0.20 19.44
C ALA A 26 9.93 0.75 20.72
N GLN A 27 10.01 2.07 20.92
CA GLN A 27 9.27 2.72 21.98
C GLN A 27 7.80 2.41 21.72
N SER A 28 7.14 1.79 22.70
CA SER A 28 5.69 1.67 22.69
C SER A 28 5.15 3.09 22.54
N ALA A 29 4.54 3.37 21.38
CA ALA A 29 3.89 4.65 21.16
C ALA A 29 2.90 4.86 22.32
N ASN A 30 3.01 6.00 23.00
CA ASN A 30 2.02 6.40 23.99
C ASN A 30 0.65 6.36 23.28
N PRO A 31 -0.39 5.75 23.87
CA PRO A 31 -1.73 5.75 23.29
C PRO A 31 -2.25 7.13 22.86
N ASP A 32 -1.65 8.20 23.38
CA ASP A 32 -1.97 9.58 23.05
C ASP A 32 -1.17 10.16 21.84
N ASP A 33 -0.10 9.49 21.38
CA ASP A 33 0.79 9.96 20.31
C ASP A 33 0.41 9.43 18.89
N TRP A 34 -0.83 9.01 18.68
CA TRP A 34 -1.28 8.58 17.34
C TRP A 34 -1.40 9.80 16.41
N PRO A 35 -0.72 9.77 15.24
CA PRO A 35 -0.82 10.85 14.28
C PRO A 35 -2.24 10.96 13.73
N ASP A 36 -2.71 12.18 13.51
CA ASP A 36 -3.95 12.42 12.77
C ASP A 36 -3.81 12.06 11.28
N ALA A 37 -4.92 12.07 10.54
CA ALA A 37 -4.92 11.71 9.13
C ALA A 37 -4.02 12.61 8.28
N TRP A 38 -3.88 13.90 8.60
CA TRP A 38 -3.03 14.85 7.88
C TRP A 38 -1.54 14.63 8.14
N THR A 39 -1.19 14.25 9.34
CA THR A 39 0.19 13.84 9.67
C THR A 39 0.49 12.49 9.02
N GLN A 40 -0.46 11.56 9.05
CA GLN A 40 -0.27 10.22 8.52
C GLN A 40 -0.12 10.20 6.99
N ILE A 41 -0.88 11.01 6.25
CA ILE A 41 -0.73 11.08 4.79
C ILE A 41 0.66 11.58 4.38
N LYS A 42 1.25 12.51 5.12
CA LYS A 42 2.62 12.99 4.87
C LYS A 42 3.66 11.90 5.13
N ARG A 43 3.42 11.04 6.13
CA ARG A 43 4.31 9.90 6.45
C ARG A 43 4.20 8.78 5.41
N LEU A 44 3.01 8.56 4.84
CA LEU A 44 2.81 7.58 3.75
C LEU A 44 3.66 7.93 2.54
N GLY A 45 3.63 9.17 2.07
CA GLY A 45 4.46 9.59 0.94
C GLY A 45 4.33 8.68 -0.29
N ARG A 46 5.46 8.11 -0.74
CA ARG A 46 5.58 7.25 -1.92
C ARG A 46 5.45 5.78 -1.54
N GLY A 47 4.60 5.03 -2.22
CA GLY A 47 4.36 3.62 -1.93
C GLY A 47 4.26 2.73 -3.15
N VAL A 48 4.13 1.44 -2.90
CA VAL A 48 3.94 0.42 -3.93
C VAL A 48 3.01 -0.68 -3.45
N ASN A 49 2.13 -1.15 -4.34
CA ASN A 49 1.26 -2.29 -4.12
C ASN A 49 2.05 -3.59 -4.21
N ILE A 50 1.88 -4.50 -3.25
CA ILE A 50 2.65 -5.75 -3.15
C ILE A 50 1.77 -6.95 -2.83
N ILE A 51 2.25 -8.12 -3.21
CA ILE A 51 1.84 -9.49 -2.80
C ILE A 51 0.35 -9.85 -2.96
N GLY A 52 -0.47 -9.01 -3.59
CA GLY A 52 -1.89 -9.32 -3.76
C GLY A 52 -2.17 -10.61 -4.50
N TYR A 53 -1.39 -10.90 -5.54
CA TYR A 53 -1.55 -12.08 -6.37
C TYR A 53 -0.41 -13.10 -6.20
N ASP A 54 0.31 -13.02 -5.10
CA ASP A 54 1.38 -13.97 -4.78
C ASP A 54 0.81 -15.27 -4.21
N PRO A 55 1.29 -16.45 -4.62
CA PRO A 55 0.84 -17.73 -4.07
C PRO A 55 1.18 -17.93 -2.59
N LEU A 56 2.05 -17.09 -2.00
CA LEU A 56 2.46 -17.17 -0.58
C LEU A 56 1.27 -17.17 0.40
N TRP A 57 0.15 -16.56 0.03
CA TRP A 57 -1.06 -16.52 0.85
C TRP A 57 -1.72 -17.88 1.05
N ARG A 58 -1.51 -18.81 0.10
CA ARG A 58 -2.02 -20.17 0.14
C ARG A 58 -0.96 -21.18 0.56
N ASP A 59 0.28 -20.94 0.11
CA ASP A 59 1.41 -21.82 0.34
C ASP A 59 2.72 -21.02 0.29
N ARG A 60 3.32 -20.81 1.44
CA ARG A 60 4.56 -20.04 1.58
C ARG A 60 5.76 -20.67 0.84
N SER A 61 5.76 -21.97 0.61
CA SER A 61 6.81 -22.64 -0.18
C SER A 61 6.81 -22.22 -1.65
N ARG A 62 5.68 -21.67 -2.12
CA ARG A 62 5.49 -21.18 -3.49
C ARG A 62 5.64 -19.65 -3.63
N ALA A 63 6.06 -18.99 -2.57
CA ALA A 63 6.25 -17.54 -2.56
C ALA A 63 7.19 -17.09 -3.69
N ARG A 64 6.76 -16.08 -4.45
CA ARG A 64 7.63 -15.35 -5.38
C ARG A 64 8.24 -14.16 -4.67
N PHE A 65 7.45 -13.49 -3.84
CA PHE A 65 7.89 -12.36 -3.03
C PHE A 65 8.69 -12.85 -1.82
N ARG A 66 9.87 -12.29 -1.60
CA ARG A 66 10.81 -12.67 -0.54
C ARG A 66 11.02 -11.53 0.44
N GLU A 67 11.47 -11.87 1.66
CA GLU A 67 11.64 -10.87 2.72
C GLU A 67 12.69 -9.80 2.42
N GLU A 68 13.71 -10.11 1.62
CA GLU A 68 14.72 -9.16 1.19
C GLU A 68 14.15 -8.02 0.31
N PHE A 69 12.95 -8.19 -0.27
CA PHE A 69 12.33 -7.15 -1.06
C PHE A 69 11.83 -5.97 -0.21
N PHE A 70 11.45 -6.18 1.05
CA PHE A 70 11.03 -5.07 1.90
C PHE A 70 12.14 -4.02 2.11
N PRO A 71 13.35 -4.36 2.60
CA PRO A 71 14.43 -3.39 2.70
C PRO A 71 14.87 -2.85 1.33
N MET A 72 14.77 -3.63 0.26
CA MET A 72 15.06 -3.18 -1.09
C MET A 72 14.07 -2.11 -1.58
N ILE A 73 12.77 -2.29 -1.33
CA ILE A 73 11.72 -1.30 -1.59
C ILE A 73 12.00 -0.02 -0.80
N ARG A 74 12.32 -0.15 0.49
CA ARG A 74 12.66 1.02 1.33
C ARG A 74 13.87 1.77 0.78
N LYS A 75 14.93 1.05 0.41
CA LYS A 75 16.16 1.62 -0.16
C LYS A 75 15.92 2.32 -1.51
N ALA A 76 14.98 1.84 -2.31
CA ALA A 76 14.59 2.46 -3.58
C ALA A 76 13.85 3.81 -3.41
N GLY A 77 13.49 4.19 -2.18
CA GLY A 77 12.87 5.49 -1.88
C GLY A 77 11.39 5.42 -1.52
N PHE A 78 10.80 4.24 -1.42
CA PHE A 78 9.42 4.08 -0.95
C PHE A 78 9.32 4.24 0.57
N GLN A 79 8.23 4.83 1.05
CA GLN A 79 7.93 5.00 2.46
C GLN A 79 6.91 3.99 2.97
N HIS A 80 6.05 3.44 2.11
CA HIS A 80 5.06 2.46 2.51
C HIS A 80 4.83 1.38 1.45
N VAL A 81 4.22 0.29 1.90
CA VAL A 81 3.67 -0.76 1.05
C VAL A 81 2.16 -0.87 1.27
N ARG A 82 1.41 -1.06 0.19
CA ARG A 82 0.00 -1.42 0.23
C ARG A 82 -0.11 -2.92 -0.03
N ILE A 83 -0.50 -3.67 1.00
CA ILE A 83 -0.64 -5.12 0.99
C ILE A 83 -2.07 -5.47 0.61
N ASN A 84 -2.24 -6.04 -0.58
CA ASN A 84 -3.56 -6.37 -1.12
C ASN A 84 -4.02 -7.73 -0.56
N LEU A 85 -4.98 -7.71 0.34
CA LEU A 85 -5.52 -8.90 1.02
C LEU A 85 -6.71 -9.48 0.24
N HIS A 86 -6.65 -10.78 -0.04
CA HIS A 86 -7.76 -11.52 -0.64
C HIS A 86 -8.30 -12.60 0.31
N PRO A 87 -8.98 -12.22 1.41
CA PRO A 87 -9.43 -13.17 2.43
C PRO A 87 -10.35 -14.25 1.90
N PHE A 88 -11.17 -13.97 0.90
CA PHE A 88 -12.10 -14.94 0.32
C PHE A 88 -11.41 -15.87 -0.68
N ARG A 89 -10.66 -15.29 -1.61
CA ARG A 89 -9.91 -16.04 -2.63
C ARG A 89 -8.89 -16.98 -2.02
N ASP A 90 -8.18 -16.53 -1.00
CA ASP A 90 -7.09 -17.28 -0.41
C ASP A 90 -7.51 -18.22 0.72
N ASN A 91 -8.80 -18.19 1.10
CA ASN A 91 -9.44 -19.14 2.01
C ASN A 91 -10.73 -19.71 1.36
N PRO A 92 -10.59 -20.48 0.25
CA PRO A 92 -11.74 -20.90 -0.57
C PRO A 92 -12.65 -21.91 0.13
N ASP A 93 -12.11 -22.71 1.05
CA ASP A 93 -12.81 -23.81 1.70
C ASP A 93 -13.71 -23.35 2.87
N TYR A 94 -13.96 -22.06 2.96
CA TYR A 94 -14.85 -21.51 3.96
C TYR A 94 -16.29 -21.95 3.73
N SER A 95 -16.85 -22.70 4.68
CA SER A 95 -18.21 -23.24 4.62
C SER A 95 -19.08 -22.89 5.83
N GLY A 96 -18.65 -21.97 6.70
CA GLY A 96 -19.31 -21.68 7.98
C GLY A 96 -19.57 -20.20 8.23
N GLU A 97 -20.02 -19.91 9.46
CA GLU A 97 -20.15 -18.56 9.98
C GLU A 97 -18.79 -17.97 10.37
N GLY A 98 -18.66 -16.63 10.31
CA GLY A 98 -17.45 -15.91 10.71
C GLY A 98 -16.51 -15.56 9.54
N ALA A 99 -15.26 -15.26 9.86
CA ALA A 99 -14.26 -14.79 8.91
C ALA A 99 -13.74 -15.89 7.97
N GLY A 100 -13.61 -17.11 8.46
CA GLY A 100 -13.05 -18.24 7.71
C GLY A 100 -11.59 -18.02 7.28
N LEU A 101 -10.79 -17.38 8.12
CA LEU A 101 -9.38 -17.15 7.87
C LEU A 101 -8.54 -18.28 8.47
N ARG A 102 -7.76 -18.95 7.63
CA ARG A 102 -6.88 -20.04 8.08
C ARG A 102 -5.73 -19.49 8.94
N PRO A 103 -5.22 -20.27 9.90
CA PRO A 103 -4.06 -19.85 10.71
C PRO A 103 -2.87 -19.44 9.86
N GLU A 104 -2.54 -20.19 8.80
CA GLU A 104 -1.41 -19.94 7.91
C GLU A 104 -1.56 -18.61 7.13
N TYR A 105 -2.79 -18.25 6.77
CA TYR A 105 -3.10 -16.95 6.17
C TYR A 105 -2.80 -15.81 7.14
N LEU A 106 -3.23 -15.95 8.40
CA LEU A 106 -2.99 -14.96 9.45
C LEU A 106 -1.51 -14.87 9.84
N GLU A 107 -0.77 -15.98 9.86
CA GLU A 107 0.68 -16.00 10.07
C GLU A 107 1.42 -15.31 8.92
N THR A 108 0.92 -15.47 7.68
CA THR A 108 1.46 -14.78 6.51
C THR A 108 1.21 -13.27 6.59
N LEU A 109 0.04 -12.85 7.07
CA LEU A 109 -0.29 -11.46 7.34
C LEU A 109 0.69 -10.86 8.37
N ASP A 110 0.86 -11.52 9.52
CA ASP A 110 1.82 -11.07 10.55
C ASP A 110 3.23 -10.94 10.00
N TRP A 111 3.70 -11.96 9.27
CA TRP A 111 5.03 -11.95 8.64
C TRP A 111 5.19 -10.74 7.71
N ALA A 112 4.21 -10.47 6.85
CA ALA A 112 4.29 -9.36 5.90
C ALA A 112 4.33 -8.00 6.62
N VAL A 113 3.49 -7.82 7.64
CA VAL A 113 3.48 -6.61 8.48
C VAL A 113 4.79 -6.44 9.23
N ASP A 114 5.27 -7.51 9.89
CA ASP A 114 6.52 -7.47 10.67
C ASP A 114 7.73 -7.11 9.80
N ARG A 115 7.87 -7.74 8.61
CA ARG A 115 8.98 -7.47 7.70
C ARG A 115 8.94 -6.06 7.12
N ALA A 116 7.76 -5.56 6.77
CA ALA A 116 7.60 -4.19 6.31
C ALA A 116 8.01 -3.18 7.40
N LEU A 117 7.49 -3.34 8.62
CA LEU A 117 7.83 -2.47 9.76
C LEU A 117 9.32 -2.53 10.12
N GLN A 118 9.93 -3.72 10.12
CA GLN A 118 11.37 -3.91 10.35
C GLN A 118 12.23 -3.21 9.29
N ALA A 119 11.74 -3.14 8.05
CA ALA A 119 12.39 -2.39 6.98
C ALA A 119 12.17 -0.87 7.07
N GLY A 120 11.39 -0.38 8.04
CA GLY A 120 11.05 1.03 8.19
C GLY A 120 10.00 1.53 7.19
N LEU A 121 9.16 0.62 6.68
CA LEU A 121 8.02 0.93 5.82
C LEU A 121 6.74 1.05 6.64
N LEU A 122 5.88 2.00 6.29
CA LEU A 122 4.49 1.98 6.72
C LEU A 122 3.74 0.90 5.94
N VAL A 123 2.62 0.44 6.48
CA VAL A 123 1.80 -0.63 5.90
C VAL A 123 0.36 -0.18 5.75
N VAL A 124 -0.19 -0.32 4.56
CA VAL A 124 -1.62 -0.22 4.31
C VAL A 124 -2.15 -1.65 4.08
N LEU A 125 -3.01 -2.12 4.96
CA LEU A 125 -3.72 -3.39 4.79
C LEU A 125 -5.02 -3.12 4.02
N ASP A 126 -5.02 -3.48 2.76
CA ASP A 126 -6.12 -3.26 1.83
C ASP A 126 -6.97 -4.52 1.65
N PHE A 127 -8.28 -4.42 1.91
CA PHE A 127 -9.22 -5.51 1.66
C PHE A 127 -9.57 -5.60 0.18
N HIS A 128 -8.90 -6.48 -0.58
CA HIS A 128 -8.88 -6.47 -2.05
C HIS A 128 -9.90 -7.44 -2.70
N GLU A 129 -11.02 -7.73 -2.05
CA GLU A 129 -12.07 -8.64 -2.57
C GLU A 129 -13.16 -7.95 -3.39
N PHE A 130 -12.81 -6.87 -4.05
CA PHE A 130 -13.73 -6.00 -4.78
C PHE A 130 -14.56 -6.72 -5.85
N THR A 131 -13.97 -7.70 -6.56
CA THR A 131 -14.67 -8.45 -7.61
C THR A 131 -15.78 -9.35 -7.04
N ALA A 132 -15.49 -10.08 -5.95
CA ALA A 132 -16.47 -10.95 -5.31
C ALA A 132 -17.60 -10.14 -4.67
N ILE A 133 -17.21 -9.12 -3.90
CA ILE A 133 -18.17 -8.23 -3.20
C ILE A 133 -19.00 -7.43 -4.20
N GLY A 134 -18.39 -6.94 -5.28
CA GLY A 134 -19.10 -6.21 -6.32
C GLY A 134 -20.18 -7.05 -7.04
N LYS A 135 -19.99 -8.37 -7.11
CA LYS A 135 -20.98 -9.29 -7.70
C LYS A 135 -22.12 -9.66 -6.75
N GLU A 136 -21.80 -9.97 -5.50
CA GLU A 136 -22.76 -10.57 -4.55
C GLU A 136 -22.62 -9.94 -3.15
N PRO A 137 -22.84 -8.62 -3.01
CA PRO A 137 -22.63 -7.93 -1.74
C PRO A 137 -23.48 -8.55 -0.62
N ASP A 138 -24.77 -8.75 -0.82
CA ASP A 138 -25.67 -9.24 0.20
C ASP A 138 -25.22 -10.60 0.79
N ARG A 139 -24.73 -11.51 -0.06
CA ARG A 139 -24.24 -12.83 0.36
C ARG A 139 -22.93 -12.73 1.15
N LEU A 140 -22.10 -11.75 0.84
CA LEU A 140 -20.74 -11.64 1.39
C LEU A 140 -20.62 -10.69 2.57
N LYS A 141 -21.67 -9.92 2.90
CA LYS A 141 -21.65 -8.90 3.95
C LYS A 141 -21.19 -9.47 5.29
N ALA A 142 -21.82 -10.53 5.75
CA ALA A 142 -21.52 -11.12 7.06
C ALA A 142 -20.05 -11.56 7.16
N ARG A 143 -19.54 -12.22 6.11
CA ARG A 143 -18.14 -12.67 6.05
C ARG A 143 -17.17 -11.49 6.00
N TYR A 144 -17.46 -10.46 5.21
CA TYR A 144 -16.66 -9.24 5.13
C TYR A 144 -16.53 -8.57 6.50
N MET A 145 -17.65 -8.39 7.22
CA MET A 145 -17.64 -7.78 8.55
C MET A 145 -16.88 -8.64 9.56
N ALA A 146 -17.04 -9.98 9.50
CA ALA A 146 -16.29 -10.90 10.36
C ALA A 146 -14.77 -10.88 10.06
N CYS A 147 -14.37 -10.76 8.79
CA CYS A 147 -12.96 -10.60 8.43
C CYS A 147 -12.37 -9.31 9.03
N TRP A 148 -13.08 -8.18 8.92
CA TRP A 148 -12.60 -6.94 9.55
C TRP A 148 -12.53 -7.04 11.06
N GLN A 149 -13.49 -7.71 11.71
CA GLN A 149 -13.41 -7.95 13.15
C GLN A 149 -12.17 -8.77 13.52
N ALA A 150 -11.87 -9.85 12.77
CA ALA A 150 -10.71 -10.71 13.03
C ALA A 150 -9.37 -9.97 12.77
N ILE A 151 -9.26 -9.27 11.64
CA ILE A 151 -8.04 -8.51 11.28
C ILE A 151 -7.83 -7.36 12.26
N ALA A 152 -8.87 -6.58 12.56
CA ALA A 152 -8.74 -5.44 13.46
C ALA A 152 -8.36 -5.86 14.89
N GLU A 153 -8.92 -6.97 15.38
CA GLU A 153 -8.56 -7.52 16.71
C GLU A 153 -7.12 -8.05 16.73
N ARG A 154 -6.69 -8.71 15.65
CA ARG A 154 -5.32 -9.24 15.53
C ARG A 154 -4.29 -8.12 15.53
N GLU A 155 -4.55 -7.07 14.78
CA GLU A 155 -3.59 -5.97 14.54
C GLU A 155 -3.74 -4.81 15.55
N LYS A 156 -4.59 -4.94 16.58
CA LYS A 156 -4.90 -3.84 17.52
C LYS A 156 -3.68 -3.27 18.26
N ASN A 157 -2.68 -4.12 18.52
CA ASN A 157 -1.46 -3.75 19.23
C ASN A 157 -0.32 -3.29 18.28
N ARG A 158 -0.56 -3.27 16.96
CA ARG A 158 0.41 -2.75 15.99
C ARG A 158 0.53 -1.24 16.11
N PRO A 159 1.71 -0.68 15.81
CA PRO A 159 1.94 0.75 15.88
C PRO A 159 1.14 1.53 14.82
N PRO A 160 1.11 2.88 14.91
CA PRO A 160 0.35 3.72 13.98
C PRO A 160 0.85 3.65 12.52
N GLU A 161 2.00 3.05 12.27
CA GLU A 161 2.53 2.75 10.95
C GLU A 161 1.69 1.74 10.16
N VAL A 162 0.79 1.00 10.82
CA VAL A 162 -0.16 0.10 10.16
C VAL A 162 -1.50 0.80 10.00
N LEU A 163 -1.96 0.95 8.77
CA LEU A 163 -3.23 1.56 8.39
C LEU A 163 -4.16 0.50 7.79
N PHE A 164 -5.46 0.71 7.85
CA PHE A 164 -6.45 -0.20 7.27
C PHE A 164 -7.20 0.48 6.13
N GLU A 165 -7.33 -0.18 4.99
CA GLU A 165 -8.16 0.25 3.87
C GLU A 165 -9.36 -0.69 3.74
N LEU A 166 -10.57 -0.15 3.96
CA LEU A 166 -11.75 -0.96 4.21
C LEU A 166 -12.16 -1.83 3.02
N LEU A 167 -12.09 -1.31 1.81
CA LEU A 167 -12.37 -2.10 0.59
C LEU A 167 -11.72 -1.42 -0.62
N ASN A 168 -10.96 -2.21 -1.37
CA ASN A 168 -10.53 -1.85 -2.71
C ASN A 168 -11.75 -1.69 -3.62
N GLU A 169 -11.83 -0.58 -4.34
CA GLU A 169 -12.70 -0.38 -5.50
C GLU A 169 -14.15 -0.90 -5.38
N PRO A 170 -14.98 -0.38 -4.48
CA PRO A 170 -16.40 -0.72 -4.44
C PRO A 170 -17.06 -0.48 -5.80
N ASN A 171 -17.73 -1.50 -6.37
CA ASN A 171 -18.19 -1.45 -7.76
C ASN A 171 -19.45 -2.30 -8.02
N SER A 172 -19.98 -2.22 -9.23
CA SER A 172 -21.11 -3.05 -9.73
C SER A 172 -22.31 -3.02 -8.78
N ALA A 173 -22.75 -4.16 -8.22
CA ALA A 173 -23.85 -4.23 -7.28
C ALA A 173 -23.55 -3.57 -5.92
N MET A 174 -22.28 -3.36 -5.57
CA MET A 174 -21.88 -2.51 -4.46
C MET A 174 -22.00 -1.03 -4.88
N THR A 175 -23.24 -0.52 -4.93
CA THR A 175 -23.49 0.87 -5.29
C THR A 175 -22.86 1.84 -4.29
N PRO A 176 -22.66 3.12 -4.66
CA PRO A 176 -22.15 4.12 -3.71
C PRO A 176 -22.98 4.22 -2.42
N GLU A 177 -24.29 4.14 -2.52
CA GLU A 177 -25.20 4.22 -1.38
C GLU A 177 -25.07 3.00 -0.46
N LEU A 178 -24.97 1.79 -1.03
CA LEU A 178 -24.74 0.56 -0.27
C LEU A 178 -23.35 0.57 0.38
N TRP A 179 -22.34 1.06 -0.35
CA TRP A 179 -20.99 1.19 0.17
C TRP A 179 -20.91 2.16 1.36
N ASN A 180 -21.58 3.29 1.33
CA ASN A 180 -21.63 4.23 2.47
C ASN A 180 -22.15 3.54 3.74
N ILE A 181 -23.16 2.67 3.61
CA ILE A 181 -23.69 1.88 4.73
C ILE A 181 -22.62 0.90 5.26
N TRP A 182 -22.00 0.14 4.36
CA TRP A 182 -21.00 -0.86 4.74
C TRP A 182 -19.72 -0.23 5.30
N ALA A 183 -19.24 0.85 4.72
CA ALA A 183 -18.05 1.55 5.20
C ALA A 183 -18.24 2.07 6.63
N LYS A 184 -19.41 2.63 6.94
CA LYS A 184 -19.75 3.07 8.29
C LYS A 184 -19.81 1.90 9.28
N GLU A 185 -20.41 0.77 8.90
CA GLU A 185 -20.50 -0.43 9.74
C GLU A 185 -19.12 -1.04 9.99
N ALA A 186 -18.31 -1.21 8.93
CA ALA A 186 -16.95 -1.74 9.01
C ALA A 186 -16.03 -0.84 9.86
N LEU A 187 -16.11 0.48 9.66
CA LEU A 187 -15.39 1.43 10.50
C LEU A 187 -15.77 1.28 11.97
N GLY A 188 -17.07 1.13 12.27
CA GLY A 188 -17.55 0.88 13.64
C GLY A 188 -16.97 -0.39 14.25
N ILE A 189 -16.80 -1.46 13.45
CA ILE A 189 -16.14 -2.69 13.88
C ILE A 189 -14.66 -2.44 14.19
N VAL A 190 -13.95 -1.77 13.29
CA VAL A 190 -12.53 -1.42 13.46
C VAL A 190 -12.33 -0.57 14.72
N ARG A 191 -13.20 0.42 14.98
CA ARG A 191 -13.08 1.34 16.12
C ARG A 191 -13.21 0.69 17.48
N ARG A 192 -13.85 -0.50 17.59
CA ARG A 192 -13.96 -1.24 18.87
C ARG A 192 -12.59 -1.63 19.44
N SER A 193 -11.65 -1.99 18.59
CA SER A 193 -10.29 -2.42 19.00
C SER A 193 -9.20 -1.45 18.58
N ASN A 194 -9.46 -0.55 17.62
CA ASN A 194 -8.51 0.39 17.03
C ASN A 194 -9.08 1.82 17.00
N PRO A 195 -9.32 2.46 18.15
CA PRO A 195 -10.06 3.72 18.23
C PRO A 195 -9.38 4.89 17.52
N LYS A 196 -8.05 4.90 17.43
CA LYS A 196 -7.25 6.00 16.84
C LYS A 196 -6.56 5.62 15.52
N ARG A 197 -6.65 4.35 15.06
CA ARG A 197 -5.97 3.89 13.85
C ARG A 197 -6.48 4.62 12.61
N THR A 198 -5.57 5.09 11.77
CA THR A 198 -5.94 5.66 10.49
C THR A 198 -6.60 4.60 9.60
N VAL A 199 -7.78 4.94 9.08
CA VAL A 199 -8.56 4.12 8.17
C VAL A 199 -8.67 4.81 6.83
N ILE A 200 -8.53 4.07 5.76
CA ILE A 200 -8.62 4.55 4.37
C ILE A 200 -9.94 4.08 3.78
N ILE A 201 -10.68 5.00 3.19
CA ILE A 201 -12.00 4.74 2.58
C ILE A 201 -12.04 5.45 1.23
N GLY A 202 -12.36 4.74 0.17
CA GLY A 202 -12.56 5.32 -1.16
C GLY A 202 -14.03 5.44 -1.54
N PRO A 203 -14.35 6.22 -2.59
CA PRO A 203 -15.71 6.29 -3.14
C PRO A 203 -16.07 4.99 -3.88
N GLY A 204 -17.36 4.80 -4.18
CA GLY A 204 -17.82 3.78 -5.12
C GLY A 204 -17.25 3.96 -6.53
N GLN A 205 -17.74 3.12 -7.47
CA GLN A 205 -17.34 3.18 -8.88
C GLN A 205 -15.81 3.06 -9.09
N TRP A 206 -15.21 2.02 -8.50
CA TRP A 206 -13.77 1.71 -8.59
C TRP A 206 -12.88 2.82 -8.05
N ASN A 207 -13.21 3.39 -6.89
CA ASN A 207 -12.48 4.51 -6.26
C ASN A 207 -12.30 5.72 -7.21
N ASN A 208 -13.26 5.92 -8.11
CA ASN A 208 -13.19 6.96 -9.13
C ASN A 208 -13.38 8.36 -8.55
N ILE A 209 -12.54 9.30 -8.95
CA ILE A 209 -12.64 10.72 -8.55
C ILE A 209 -14.04 11.29 -8.84
N ALA A 210 -14.67 10.87 -9.94
CA ALA A 210 -16.02 11.34 -10.30
C ALA A 210 -17.10 10.91 -9.31
N ALA A 211 -16.85 9.90 -8.48
CA ALA A 211 -17.78 9.40 -7.48
C ALA A 211 -17.58 10.00 -6.07
N LEU A 212 -16.58 10.86 -5.87
CA LEU A 212 -16.31 11.49 -4.58
C LEU A 212 -17.52 12.24 -4.01
N ASP A 213 -18.31 12.90 -4.84
CA ASP A 213 -19.51 13.64 -4.41
C ASP A 213 -20.61 12.73 -3.83
N LYS A 214 -20.52 11.40 -4.04
CA LYS A 214 -21.45 10.40 -3.48
C LYS A 214 -20.91 9.72 -2.22
N LEU A 215 -19.67 10.02 -1.82
CA LEU A 215 -19.05 9.42 -0.64
C LEU A 215 -19.55 10.14 0.62
N GLU A 216 -20.16 9.38 1.52
CA GLU A 216 -20.62 9.86 2.82
C GLU A 216 -19.71 9.28 3.92
N LEU A 217 -18.96 10.15 4.57
CA LEU A 217 -18.05 9.76 5.66
C LEU A 217 -18.59 10.20 7.01
N PRO A 218 -18.40 9.38 8.06
CA PRO A 218 -18.68 9.81 9.43
C PRO A 218 -17.72 10.89 9.88
N ASP A 219 -18.10 11.62 10.94
CA ASP A 219 -17.22 12.60 11.59
C ASP A 219 -16.14 11.88 12.45
N ASP A 220 -15.17 11.31 11.76
CA ASP A 220 -14.03 10.61 12.34
C ASP A 220 -12.75 11.27 11.80
N PRO A 221 -11.87 11.86 12.65
CA PRO A 221 -10.70 12.62 12.22
C PRO A 221 -9.60 11.74 11.62
N ASN A 222 -9.65 10.42 11.84
CA ASN A 222 -8.61 9.48 11.43
C ASN A 222 -8.95 8.75 10.12
N ILE A 223 -9.63 9.44 9.19
CA ILE A 223 -9.96 8.91 7.86
C ILE A 223 -9.13 9.64 6.79
N ILE A 224 -8.46 8.86 5.96
CA ILE A 224 -7.86 9.27 4.68
C ILE A 224 -8.78 8.80 3.57
N VAL A 225 -8.95 9.60 2.51
CA VAL A 225 -9.75 9.20 1.35
C VAL A 225 -8.83 8.72 0.23
N THR A 226 -9.06 7.49 -0.26
CA THR A 226 -8.34 6.96 -1.42
C THR A 226 -9.10 7.22 -2.72
N VAL A 227 -8.35 7.48 -3.77
CA VAL A 227 -8.82 7.47 -5.15
C VAL A 227 -7.87 6.65 -6.01
N HIS A 228 -8.37 6.05 -7.09
CA HIS A 228 -7.57 5.37 -8.10
C HIS A 228 -7.59 6.16 -9.41
N TYR A 229 -6.49 6.14 -10.13
CA TYR A 229 -6.38 6.92 -11.36
C TYR A 229 -5.69 6.13 -12.48
N TYR A 230 -6.46 5.83 -13.51
CA TYR A 230 -6.01 5.13 -14.70
C TYR A 230 -6.48 5.83 -16.00
N SER A 231 -6.85 7.12 -15.91
CA SER A 231 -7.30 7.84 -17.10
C SER A 231 -6.11 8.35 -17.95
N PRO A 232 -6.22 8.27 -19.29
CA PRO A 232 -7.29 7.62 -20.03
C PRO A 232 -7.17 6.09 -20.02
N PHE A 233 -8.25 5.38 -19.70
CA PHE A 233 -8.24 3.93 -19.48
C PHE A 233 -7.79 3.13 -20.71
N ASP A 234 -8.13 3.59 -21.92
CA ASP A 234 -7.70 2.97 -23.18
C ASP A 234 -6.17 3.03 -23.34
N PHE A 235 -5.52 4.09 -22.85
CA PHE A 235 -4.06 4.19 -22.85
C PHE A 235 -3.42 3.33 -21.77
N THR A 236 -3.87 3.45 -20.52
CA THR A 236 -3.23 2.78 -19.38
C THR A 236 -3.41 1.27 -19.39
N HIS A 237 -4.47 0.76 -20.02
CA HIS A 237 -4.79 -0.67 -20.10
C HIS A 237 -4.70 -1.23 -21.52
N GLN A 238 -4.08 -0.50 -22.46
CA GLN A 238 -3.91 -1.03 -23.82
C GLN A 238 -3.16 -2.37 -23.81
N GLY A 239 -3.65 -3.33 -24.60
CA GLY A 239 -3.13 -4.67 -24.65
C GLY A 239 -3.51 -5.59 -23.50
N ALA A 240 -4.29 -5.13 -22.49
CA ALA A 240 -4.69 -5.90 -21.31
C ALA A 240 -5.92 -6.79 -21.59
N PRO A 241 -5.77 -8.13 -21.64
CA PRO A 241 -6.90 -9.02 -21.94
C PRO A 241 -7.99 -9.00 -20.87
N TRP A 242 -7.61 -8.94 -19.58
CA TRP A 242 -8.57 -8.90 -18.46
C TRP A 242 -9.40 -7.63 -18.41
N ALA A 243 -8.91 -6.53 -19.03
CA ALA A 243 -9.62 -5.26 -19.15
C ALA A 243 -10.44 -5.16 -20.45
N GLY A 244 -10.51 -6.23 -21.25
CA GLY A 244 -11.16 -6.22 -22.56
C GLY A 244 -10.47 -5.31 -23.58
N LYS A 245 -9.14 -5.13 -23.45
CA LYS A 245 -8.32 -4.24 -24.28
C LYS A 245 -7.23 -4.96 -25.06
N ALA A 246 -7.30 -6.30 -25.20
CA ALA A 246 -6.27 -7.12 -25.86
C ALA A 246 -5.86 -6.58 -27.24
N ASP A 247 -6.83 -6.10 -28.03
CA ASP A 247 -6.64 -5.59 -29.38
C ASP A 247 -6.34 -4.08 -29.45
N LYS A 248 -6.34 -3.40 -28.31
CA LYS A 248 -6.05 -1.96 -28.21
C LYS A 248 -4.57 -1.76 -27.92
N VAL A 249 -3.80 -1.34 -28.92
CA VAL A 249 -2.36 -1.06 -28.81
C VAL A 249 -1.99 0.17 -29.64
N GLY A 250 -0.83 0.79 -29.32
CA GLY A 250 -0.34 1.95 -30.05
C GLY A 250 -1.06 3.26 -29.72
N ILE A 251 -1.75 3.32 -28.57
CA ILE A 251 -2.35 4.56 -28.07
C ILE A 251 -1.26 5.37 -27.38
N HIS A 252 -1.11 6.63 -27.80
CA HIS A 252 -0.12 7.56 -27.28
C HIS A 252 -0.72 8.48 -26.20
N TRP A 253 0.16 9.01 -25.36
CA TRP A 253 -0.16 10.00 -24.33
C TRP A 253 0.97 11.02 -24.22
N GLY A 254 0.65 12.28 -23.91
CA GLY A 254 1.67 13.28 -23.60
C GLY A 254 1.43 14.64 -24.25
N THR A 255 0.28 14.84 -24.89
CA THR A 255 -0.13 16.19 -25.37
C THR A 255 -0.46 17.10 -24.18
N GLU A 256 -0.49 18.41 -24.40
CA GLU A 256 -0.93 19.34 -23.35
C GLU A 256 -2.40 19.11 -22.95
N GLN A 257 -3.24 18.70 -23.90
CA GLN A 257 -4.63 18.35 -23.62
C GLN A 257 -4.73 17.14 -22.66
N ASP A 258 -3.88 16.13 -22.84
CA ASP A 258 -3.82 14.97 -21.94
C ASP A 258 -3.43 15.40 -20.52
N ARG A 259 -2.43 16.26 -20.41
CA ARG A 259 -1.95 16.78 -19.12
C ARG A 259 -3.02 17.61 -18.42
N GLU A 260 -3.71 18.46 -19.18
CA GLU A 260 -4.78 19.30 -18.64
C GLU A 260 -5.96 18.45 -18.12
N ALA A 261 -6.28 17.34 -18.78
CA ALA A 261 -7.29 16.40 -18.30
C ALA A 261 -6.93 15.82 -16.92
N VAL A 262 -5.66 15.41 -16.72
CA VAL A 262 -5.18 14.94 -15.41
C VAL A 262 -5.28 16.05 -14.35
N ARG A 263 -4.83 17.28 -14.67
CA ARG A 263 -4.91 18.41 -13.73
C ARG A 263 -6.36 18.66 -13.29
N LYS A 264 -7.27 18.70 -14.26
CA LYS A 264 -8.71 18.94 -14.01
C LYS A 264 -9.31 17.89 -13.08
N ASP A 265 -8.99 16.60 -13.30
CA ASP A 265 -9.47 15.53 -12.43
C ASP A 265 -8.90 15.66 -11.02
N PHE A 266 -7.60 15.94 -10.90
CA PHE A 266 -6.94 16.10 -9.60
C PHE A 266 -7.39 17.37 -8.87
N ASP A 267 -7.65 18.46 -9.58
CA ASP A 267 -8.23 19.69 -9.00
C ASP A 267 -9.64 19.45 -8.46
N ARG A 268 -10.44 18.63 -9.16
CA ARG A 268 -11.75 18.20 -8.65
C ARG A 268 -11.62 17.44 -7.33
N ALA A 269 -10.69 16.46 -7.28
CA ALA A 269 -10.46 15.70 -6.05
C ALA A 269 -9.92 16.58 -4.92
N GLN A 270 -9.02 17.52 -5.23
CA GLN A 270 -8.46 18.47 -4.28
C GLN A 270 -9.53 19.40 -3.71
N ALA A 271 -10.40 19.96 -4.56
CA ALA A 271 -11.50 20.81 -4.13
C ALA A 271 -12.48 20.06 -3.20
N TRP A 272 -12.74 18.78 -3.51
CA TRP A 272 -13.54 17.92 -2.63
C TRP A 272 -12.84 17.70 -1.29
N ALA A 273 -11.54 17.39 -1.31
CA ALA A 273 -10.72 17.16 -0.12
C ALA A 273 -10.72 18.37 0.84
N GLU A 274 -10.54 19.56 0.30
CA GLU A 274 -10.57 20.83 1.04
C GLU A 274 -11.95 21.08 1.67
N LYS A 275 -13.02 20.92 0.88
CA LYS A 275 -14.41 21.09 1.34
C LYS A 275 -14.75 20.15 2.49
N HIS A 276 -14.32 18.88 2.40
CA HIS A 276 -14.61 17.84 3.39
C HIS A 276 -13.53 17.70 4.47
N ARG A 277 -12.43 18.46 4.38
CA ARG A 277 -11.30 18.42 5.30
C ARG A 277 -10.72 17.00 5.46
N ARG A 278 -10.47 16.33 4.31
CA ARG A 278 -9.92 14.98 4.25
C ARG A 278 -8.66 14.94 3.38
N PRO A 279 -7.55 14.34 3.82
CA PRO A 279 -6.40 14.12 2.94
C PRO A 279 -6.69 13.07 1.89
N ILE A 280 -6.08 13.19 0.72
CA ILE A 280 -6.22 12.26 -0.40
C ILE A 280 -5.00 11.32 -0.48
N TYR A 281 -5.29 10.07 -0.74
CA TYR A 281 -4.33 9.01 -1.08
C TYR A 281 -4.63 8.50 -2.49
N LEU A 282 -3.65 8.53 -3.40
CA LEU A 282 -3.75 7.89 -4.71
C LEU A 282 -3.32 6.43 -4.55
N GLY A 283 -4.28 5.56 -4.17
CA GLY A 283 -4.03 4.17 -3.76
C GLY A 283 -3.57 3.26 -4.88
N GLU A 284 -3.98 3.58 -6.12
CA GLU A 284 -3.51 2.89 -7.32
C GLU A 284 -3.42 3.83 -8.51
N PHE A 285 -2.38 3.65 -9.28
CA PHE A 285 -2.15 4.22 -10.60
C PHE A 285 -1.05 3.43 -11.30
N GLY A 286 -1.09 3.38 -12.62
CA GLY A 286 -0.09 2.64 -13.38
C GLY A 286 -0.42 2.64 -14.86
N VAL A 287 0.50 2.12 -15.67
CA VAL A 287 0.34 1.90 -17.11
C VAL A 287 0.85 0.52 -17.46
N TYR A 288 -0.02 -0.29 -18.09
CA TYR A 288 0.32 -1.65 -18.51
C TYR A 288 1.51 -1.69 -19.47
N ASP A 289 2.29 -2.76 -19.43
CA ASP A 289 3.59 -2.88 -20.11
C ASP A 289 3.52 -2.86 -21.65
N LYS A 290 2.32 -3.00 -22.24
CA LYS A 290 2.10 -2.95 -23.68
C LYS A 290 1.99 -1.52 -24.24
N ALA A 291 1.85 -0.53 -23.38
CA ALA A 291 1.89 0.85 -23.84
C ALA A 291 3.32 1.28 -24.24
N PRO A 292 3.49 2.23 -25.18
CA PRO A 292 4.80 2.74 -25.56
C PRO A 292 5.61 3.22 -24.34
N GLN A 293 6.86 2.78 -24.24
CA GLN A 293 7.69 3.03 -23.06
C GLN A 293 7.82 4.52 -22.72
N GLU A 294 8.05 5.36 -23.73
CA GLU A 294 8.22 6.80 -23.52
C GLU A 294 6.96 7.45 -22.96
N ASP A 295 5.78 7.04 -23.44
CA ASP A 295 4.50 7.56 -22.99
C ASP A 295 4.16 7.03 -21.58
N ARG A 296 4.55 5.79 -21.24
CA ARG A 296 4.45 5.26 -19.86
C ARG A 296 5.25 6.12 -18.88
N VAL A 297 6.52 6.40 -19.24
CA VAL A 297 7.40 7.24 -18.43
C VAL A 297 6.83 8.65 -18.29
N ALA A 298 6.35 9.24 -19.38
CA ALA A 298 5.75 10.57 -19.36
C ALA A 298 4.51 10.65 -18.46
N TRP A 299 3.58 9.69 -18.61
CA TRP A 299 2.35 9.62 -17.82
C TRP A 299 2.65 9.41 -16.33
N LEU A 300 3.50 8.44 -15.99
CA LEU A 300 3.86 8.12 -14.61
C LEU A 300 4.55 9.30 -13.92
N SER A 301 5.50 9.94 -14.59
CA SER A 301 6.19 11.12 -14.07
C SER A 301 5.20 12.26 -13.83
N PHE A 302 4.28 12.48 -14.76
CA PHE A 302 3.31 13.57 -14.66
C PHE A 302 2.31 13.34 -13.51
N VAL A 303 1.69 12.17 -13.45
CA VAL A 303 0.70 11.82 -12.42
C VAL A 303 1.29 11.88 -11.01
N THR A 304 2.49 11.32 -10.81
CA THR A 304 3.14 11.36 -9.49
C THR A 304 3.48 12.78 -9.06
N ARG A 305 4.01 13.62 -9.96
CA ARG A 305 4.32 15.03 -9.63
C ARG A 305 3.06 15.86 -9.36
N GLU A 306 1.98 15.60 -10.10
CA GLU A 306 0.70 16.26 -9.85
C GLU A 306 0.09 15.87 -8.49
N ALA A 307 0.21 14.60 -8.08
CA ALA A 307 -0.19 14.14 -6.75
C ALA A 307 0.67 14.79 -5.64
N GLU A 308 1.99 14.75 -5.79
CA GLU A 308 2.93 15.31 -4.81
C GLU A 308 2.78 16.83 -4.62
N ARG A 309 2.52 17.58 -5.71
CA ARG A 309 2.25 19.03 -5.63
C ARG A 309 1.04 19.38 -4.76
N ARG A 310 0.04 18.47 -4.70
CA ARG A 310 -1.16 18.64 -3.87
C ARG A 310 -1.00 18.06 -2.46
N GLY A 311 0.19 17.54 -2.13
CA GLY A 311 0.45 16.91 -0.83
C GLY A 311 -0.19 15.53 -0.66
N TRP A 312 -0.53 14.86 -1.77
CA TRP A 312 -1.07 13.52 -1.74
C TRP A 312 0.05 12.48 -1.57
N ALA A 313 -0.23 11.43 -0.82
CA ALA A 313 0.55 10.20 -0.90
C ALA A 313 0.04 9.33 -2.04
N TRP A 314 0.89 8.41 -2.52
CA TRP A 314 0.50 7.53 -3.62
C TRP A 314 1.14 6.14 -3.50
N ALA A 315 0.49 5.10 -4.08
CA ALA A 315 1.05 3.77 -4.26
C ALA A 315 0.97 3.31 -5.71
N TYR A 316 2.10 3.01 -6.30
CA TYR A 316 2.21 2.49 -7.65
C TYR A 316 1.60 1.08 -7.75
N TRP A 317 0.78 0.84 -8.76
CA TRP A 317 0.32 -0.48 -9.15
C TRP A 317 1.23 -1.03 -10.24
N GLN A 318 2.05 -2.09 -10.04
CA GLN A 318 2.38 -2.76 -8.78
C GLN A 318 3.84 -3.24 -8.80
N PHE A 319 4.35 -3.85 -7.71
CA PHE A 319 5.74 -4.28 -7.58
C PHE A 319 6.12 -5.32 -8.63
N ASP A 320 5.36 -6.40 -8.77
CA ASP A 320 5.53 -7.43 -9.79
C ASP A 320 4.20 -7.68 -10.54
N GLY A 321 4.25 -8.39 -11.67
CA GLY A 321 3.06 -8.68 -12.49
C GLY A 321 2.90 -7.73 -13.67
N ASP A 322 1.66 -7.36 -13.96
CA ASP A 322 1.28 -6.76 -15.25
C ASP A 322 1.75 -5.32 -15.46
N PHE A 323 1.83 -4.55 -14.40
CA PHE A 323 2.31 -3.16 -14.40
C PHE A 323 3.74 -3.06 -13.86
N ILE A 324 4.49 -4.05 -14.08
CA ILE A 324 5.77 -4.39 -13.49
C ILE A 324 6.69 -3.22 -13.13
N LEU A 325 7.06 -3.16 -11.85
CA LEU A 325 8.12 -2.28 -11.33
C LEU A 325 9.41 -3.05 -11.05
N TYR A 326 9.30 -4.32 -10.63
CA TYR A 326 10.42 -5.19 -10.34
C TYR A 326 10.23 -6.56 -10.99
N ASP A 327 11.18 -6.94 -11.84
CA ASP A 327 11.22 -8.22 -12.53
C ASP A 327 11.82 -9.28 -11.61
N ILE A 328 10.96 -9.94 -10.81
CA ILE A 328 11.39 -10.96 -9.85
C ILE A 328 12.19 -12.09 -10.50
N PRO A 329 11.75 -12.68 -11.63
CA PRO A 329 12.51 -13.74 -12.31
C PRO A 329 13.95 -13.35 -12.68
N ASN A 330 14.16 -12.09 -13.10
CA ASN A 330 15.46 -11.58 -13.50
C ASN A 330 16.16 -10.76 -12.41
N ASN A 331 15.56 -10.66 -11.23
CA ASN A 331 16.08 -9.96 -10.05
C ASN A 331 16.55 -8.53 -10.35
N ARG A 332 15.71 -7.73 -11.03
CA ARG A 332 16.06 -6.36 -11.46
C ARG A 332 14.89 -5.40 -11.43
N TRP A 333 15.19 -4.15 -11.12
CA TRP A 333 14.25 -3.07 -11.29
C TRP A 333 13.98 -2.77 -12.78
N VAL A 334 12.74 -2.39 -13.08
CA VAL A 334 12.40 -1.75 -14.36
C VAL A 334 12.77 -0.27 -14.21
N GLU A 335 14.08 0.01 -14.41
CA GLU A 335 14.69 1.28 -14.02
C GLU A 335 13.99 2.52 -14.56
N HIS A 336 13.55 2.51 -15.82
CA HIS A 336 12.86 3.65 -16.43
C HIS A 336 11.52 3.94 -15.74
N ILE A 337 10.81 2.92 -15.21
CA ILE A 337 9.59 3.08 -14.42
C ILE A 337 9.94 3.58 -13.03
N LEU A 338 10.93 2.98 -12.36
CA LEU A 338 11.36 3.44 -11.04
C LEU A 338 11.78 4.92 -11.07
N LYS A 339 12.61 5.32 -12.05
CA LYS A 339 13.04 6.72 -12.22
C LYS A 339 11.91 7.67 -12.60
N ALA A 340 10.89 7.19 -13.31
CA ALA A 340 9.71 7.98 -13.62
C ALA A 340 8.93 8.38 -12.36
N ILE A 341 8.73 7.43 -11.44
CA ILE A 341 7.95 7.67 -10.22
C ILE A 341 8.81 8.20 -9.06
N ILE A 342 10.10 7.82 -8.98
CA ILE A 342 11.07 8.29 -7.96
C ILE A 342 12.33 8.79 -8.68
N PRO A 343 12.35 10.06 -9.14
CA PRO A 343 13.48 10.59 -9.92
C PRO A 343 14.82 10.60 -9.17
N ASP A 344 14.75 10.72 -7.85
CA ASP A 344 15.86 10.74 -6.90
C ASP A 344 16.16 9.36 -6.30
N ALA A 345 15.62 8.29 -6.89
CA ALA A 345 15.94 6.92 -6.46
C ALA A 345 17.48 6.72 -6.51
N PRO A 346 18.09 6.23 -5.41
CA PRO A 346 19.51 5.94 -5.42
C PRO A 346 19.83 4.88 -6.49
N PRO A 347 21.07 4.81 -6.98
CA PRO A 347 21.47 3.72 -7.84
C PRO A 347 21.16 2.40 -7.15
N VAL A 348 20.26 1.62 -7.75
CA VAL A 348 19.90 0.30 -7.24
C VAL A 348 20.84 -0.70 -7.90
N ALA A 349 21.69 -1.34 -7.10
CA ALA A 349 22.53 -2.44 -7.59
C ALA A 349 21.63 -3.57 -8.11
N PRO A 350 22.04 -4.25 -9.17
CA PRO A 350 21.30 -5.37 -9.72
C PRO A 350 21.15 -6.50 -8.70
#